data_6f11c30bfe37529595084d793f859c85
#
_entry.id   6f11c30bfe37529595084d793f859c85
#
_cell.length_a   1.000
_cell.length_b   1.000
_cell.length_c   1.000
_cell.angle_alpha   90.00
_cell.angle_beta   90.00
_cell.angle_gamma   90.00
#
_symmetry.space_group_name_H-M   'P 1'
#
loop_
_entity.id
_entity.type
_entity.pdbx_description
1 polymer ?
#
loop_
_entity_poly.entity_id
_entity_poly.type
_entity_poly.pdbx_seq_one_letter_code
_entity_poly.pdbx_strand_id
1 'polypeptide(L)'
;IHRAQDDMGSLQQLTLGMRDEIARARMVPIGTPFTRFRRAAREMARATGKEVNLVTSGEHTEIDTGVVERLVDPLVHLVRNAVYHGIEPAGIRRSQGKPAAGTIYLHAAHRGNSVLIEVEDDGAGLDIVKIKAKAVKLGLVRADVADSLPESEIIKFIFLPGFSTAEAVGDQAGRGVGMDVVKRVIETMNGHIEVESVYGQGTKFTMHLPLTLLIATALLVRVGKERYAIPLPSV
;
A
#
# COMPACT_ATOMS: atom_id res chain seq x y z
N ILE A 1 5.85 -44.45 22.72
CA ILE A 1 5.00 -43.60 21.88
C ILE A 1 4.72 -42.24 22.59
N HIS A 2 4.32 -42.22 23.90
CA HIS A 2 4.07 -40.95 24.61
C HIS A 2 5.30 -40.02 24.69
N ARG A 3 6.48 -40.54 25.04
CA ARG A 3 7.71 -39.71 25.11
C ARG A 3 8.04 -38.99 23.77
N ALA A 4 7.89 -39.69 22.65
CA ALA A 4 8.16 -39.08 21.33
C ALA A 4 7.13 -37.99 20.96
N GLN A 5 5.91 -38.07 21.47
CA GLN A 5 4.90 -37.03 21.30
C GLN A 5 5.20 -35.80 22.17
N ASP A 6 5.64 -36.01 23.41
CA ASP A 6 6.03 -34.97 24.35
C ASP A 6 7.30 -34.24 23.85
N ASP A 7 8.28 -34.99 23.32
CA ASP A 7 9.50 -34.40 22.72
C ASP A 7 9.18 -33.61 21.46
N MET A 8 8.23 -34.04 20.62
CA MET A 8 7.80 -33.34 19.43
C MET A 8 7.06 -32.05 19.78
N GLY A 9 6.21 -32.08 20.83
CA GLY A 9 5.53 -30.88 21.34
C GLY A 9 6.53 -29.84 21.88
N SER A 10 7.55 -30.31 22.61
CA SER A 10 8.61 -29.43 23.13
C SER A 10 9.45 -28.79 22.01
N LEU A 11 9.81 -29.57 20.98
CA LEU A 11 10.52 -29.05 19.80
C LEU A 11 9.69 -28.04 19.04
N GLN A 12 8.38 -28.25 18.90
CA GLN A 12 7.49 -27.28 18.27
C GLN A 12 7.43 -25.97 19.07
N GLN A 13 7.30 -26.03 20.38
CA GLN A 13 7.30 -24.84 21.24
C GLN A 13 8.63 -24.08 21.17
N LEU A 14 9.76 -24.78 21.22
CA LEU A 14 11.09 -24.15 21.05
C LEU A 14 11.24 -23.47 19.70
N THR A 15 10.80 -24.14 18.62
CA THR A 15 10.86 -23.58 17.27
C THR A 15 10.00 -22.32 17.13
N LEU A 16 8.81 -22.31 17.72
CA LEU A 16 7.92 -21.14 17.76
C LEU A 16 8.54 -20.00 18.57
N GLY A 17 9.11 -20.31 19.75
CA GLY A 17 9.80 -19.33 20.58
C GLY A 17 11.01 -18.69 19.89
N MET A 18 11.85 -19.50 19.26
CA MET A 18 12.99 -18.99 18.47
C MET A 18 12.53 -18.11 17.30
N ARG A 19 11.46 -18.49 16.61
CA ARG A 19 10.88 -17.69 15.52
C ARG A 19 10.43 -16.32 16.03
N ASP A 20 9.75 -16.27 17.16
CA ASP A 20 9.24 -15.02 17.73
C ASP A 20 10.39 -14.11 18.22
N GLU A 21 11.46 -14.67 18.77
CA GLU A 21 12.67 -13.93 19.13
C GLU A 21 13.40 -13.37 17.91
N ILE A 22 13.55 -14.15 16.83
CA ILE A 22 14.15 -13.68 15.57
C ILE A 22 13.28 -12.58 14.95
N ALA A 23 11.96 -12.73 14.98
CA ALA A 23 11.05 -11.71 14.50
C ALA A 23 11.21 -10.39 15.27
N ARG A 24 11.27 -10.45 16.61
CA ARG A 24 11.50 -9.26 17.45
C ARG A 24 12.84 -8.59 17.18
N ALA A 25 13.91 -9.38 17.00
CA ALA A 25 15.25 -8.86 16.72
C ALA A 25 15.34 -8.10 15.38
N ARG A 26 14.38 -8.31 14.48
CA ARG A 26 14.31 -7.65 13.17
C ARG A 26 13.36 -6.46 13.12
N MET A 27 12.67 -6.15 14.21
CA MET A 27 11.75 -5.02 14.25
C MET A 27 12.51 -3.70 14.30
N VAL A 28 12.06 -2.77 13.47
CA VAL A 28 12.61 -1.40 13.40
C VAL A 28 11.47 -0.39 13.35
N PRO A 29 11.65 0.81 13.97
CA PRO A 29 10.67 1.88 13.85
C PRO A 29 10.52 2.35 12.39
N ILE A 30 9.28 2.55 11.95
CA ILE A 30 8.97 3.02 10.59
C ILE A 30 9.34 4.50 10.36
N GLY A 31 9.67 5.22 11.39
CA GLY A 31 10.02 6.66 11.32
C GLY A 31 11.24 6.96 10.44
N THR A 32 12.21 6.04 10.35
CA THR A 32 13.39 6.23 9.50
C THR A 32 13.04 6.42 8.03
N PRO A 33 12.25 5.55 7.37
CA PRO A 33 11.76 5.80 6.01
C PRO A 33 10.87 7.04 5.91
N PHE A 34 10.07 7.40 6.90
CA PHE A 34 9.22 8.60 6.88
C PHE A 34 10.02 9.89 6.66
N THR A 35 11.23 9.95 7.19
CA THR A 35 12.14 11.10 6.96
C THR A 35 12.51 11.24 5.47
N ARG A 36 12.73 10.14 4.77
CA ARG A 36 13.02 10.13 3.32
C ARG A 36 11.81 10.63 2.51
N PHE A 37 10.59 10.26 2.90
CA PHE A 37 9.37 10.70 2.22
C PHE A 37 9.14 12.21 2.39
N ARG A 38 9.48 12.77 3.54
CA ARG A 38 9.40 14.23 3.77
C ARG A 38 10.29 15.03 2.81
N ARG A 39 11.50 14.53 2.55
CA ARG A 39 12.39 15.14 1.57
C ARG A 39 11.86 14.97 0.14
N ALA A 40 11.45 13.77 -0.24
CA ALA A 40 10.90 13.48 -1.55
C ALA A 40 9.64 14.33 -1.85
N ALA A 41 8.71 14.44 -0.90
CA ALA A 41 7.51 15.27 -1.05
C ALA A 41 7.86 16.73 -1.30
N ARG A 42 8.85 17.30 -0.59
CA ARG A 42 9.32 18.69 -0.81
C ARG A 42 9.95 18.89 -2.17
N GLU A 43 10.75 17.95 -2.65
CA GLU A 43 11.37 18.01 -3.97
C GLU A 43 10.31 17.95 -5.08
N MET A 44 9.32 17.04 -4.96
CA MET A 44 8.19 16.94 -5.89
C MET A 44 7.31 18.19 -5.87
N ALA A 45 7.03 18.75 -4.68
CA ALA A 45 6.25 19.97 -4.53
C ALA A 45 6.92 21.16 -5.25
N ARG A 46 8.24 21.33 -5.08
CA ARG A 46 9.02 22.34 -5.80
C ARG A 46 8.97 22.15 -7.31
N ALA A 47 9.12 20.90 -7.78
CA ALA A 47 9.09 20.60 -9.22
C ALA A 47 7.72 20.87 -9.85
N THR A 48 6.64 20.81 -9.08
CA THR A 48 5.26 21.06 -9.54
C THR A 48 4.76 22.48 -9.25
N GLY A 49 5.54 23.29 -8.55
CA GLY A 49 5.12 24.64 -8.12
C GLY A 49 3.96 24.62 -7.11
N LYS A 50 3.78 23.52 -6.40
CA LYS A 50 2.72 23.34 -5.39
C LYS A 50 3.27 23.53 -3.99
N GLU A 51 2.42 24.01 -3.09
CA GLU A 51 2.73 24.06 -1.66
C GLU A 51 2.19 22.79 -1.01
N VAL A 52 3.07 21.97 -0.41
CA VAL A 52 2.69 20.69 0.20
C VAL A 52 3.35 20.50 1.56
N ASN A 53 2.55 20.16 2.56
CA ASN A 53 2.98 19.74 3.88
C ASN A 53 2.88 18.22 3.98
N LEU A 54 3.92 17.55 4.48
CA LEU A 54 3.86 16.15 4.89
C LEU A 54 3.84 16.05 6.40
N VAL A 55 2.75 15.55 6.95
CA VAL A 55 2.55 15.27 8.37
C VAL A 55 2.71 13.79 8.61
N THR A 56 3.53 13.41 9.58
CA THR A 56 3.80 12.01 9.93
C THR A 56 3.35 11.72 11.35
N SER A 57 2.81 10.53 11.59
CA SER A 57 2.44 10.05 12.93
C SER A 57 2.63 8.54 13.04
N GLY A 58 2.82 8.05 14.27
CA GLY A 58 3.09 6.64 14.51
C GLY A 58 4.51 6.22 14.12
N GLU A 59 5.47 7.14 14.13
CA GLU A 59 6.88 6.92 13.75
C GLU A 59 7.58 5.84 14.58
N HIS A 60 7.09 5.57 15.78
CA HIS A 60 7.61 4.54 16.70
C HIS A 60 7.01 3.14 16.44
N THR A 61 6.09 3.03 15.50
CA THR A 61 5.49 1.74 15.15
C THR A 61 6.58 0.82 14.60
N GLU A 62 6.79 -0.30 15.29
CA GLU A 62 7.80 -1.29 14.92
C GLU A 62 7.25 -2.22 13.85
N ILE A 63 8.07 -2.51 12.84
CA ILE A 63 7.74 -3.39 11.72
C ILE A 63 9.00 -4.14 11.28
N ASP A 64 8.85 -5.35 10.74
CA ASP A 64 9.97 -6.14 10.21
C ASP A 64 10.75 -5.37 9.14
N THR A 65 12.08 -5.36 9.26
CA THR A 65 12.99 -4.66 8.33
C THR A 65 12.72 -5.04 6.87
N GLY A 66 12.47 -6.31 6.57
CA GLY A 66 12.19 -6.77 5.21
C GLY A 66 10.84 -6.28 4.67
N VAL A 67 9.87 -6.00 5.55
CA VAL A 67 8.61 -5.34 5.17
C VAL A 67 8.88 -3.87 4.87
N VAL A 68 9.63 -3.18 5.75
CA VAL A 68 10.01 -1.77 5.56
C VAL A 68 10.71 -1.55 4.22
N GLU A 69 11.70 -2.38 3.89
CA GLU A 69 12.46 -2.25 2.64
C GLU A 69 11.57 -2.36 1.40
N ARG A 70 10.58 -3.25 1.42
CA ARG A 70 9.63 -3.44 0.32
C ARG A 70 8.58 -2.33 0.23
N LEU A 71 8.29 -1.64 1.34
CA LEU A 71 7.30 -0.57 1.41
C LEU A 71 7.80 0.77 0.88
N VAL A 72 9.10 1.00 0.85
CA VAL A 72 9.67 2.30 0.45
C VAL A 72 9.16 2.74 -0.92
N ASP A 73 9.26 1.89 -1.94
CA ASP A 73 8.85 2.23 -3.30
C ASP A 73 7.33 2.44 -3.44
N PRO A 74 6.46 1.55 -2.90
CA PRO A 74 5.02 1.80 -2.80
C PRO A 74 4.65 3.12 -2.16
N LEU A 75 5.23 3.44 -1.00
CA LEU A 75 4.92 4.67 -0.27
C LEU A 75 5.40 5.92 -1.03
N VAL A 76 6.60 5.88 -1.63
CA VAL A 76 7.08 6.97 -2.51
C VAL A 76 6.12 7.18 -3.67
N HIS A 77 5.58 6.09 -4.25
CA HIS A 77 4.63 6.18 -5.35
C HIS A 77 3.30 6.82 -4.91
N LEU A 78 2.76 6.43 -3.76
CA LEU A 78 1.53 7.03 -3.20
C LEU A 78 1.73 8.52 -2.89
N VAL A 79 2.83 8.90 -2.24
CA VAL A 79 3.17 10.30 -1.98
C VAL A 79 3.33 11.08 -3.29
N ARG A 80 3.95 10.47 -4.31
CA ARG A 80 4.05 11.08 -5.64
C ARG A 80 2.68 11.32 -6.24
N ASN A 81 1.79 10.32 -6.21
CA ASN A 81 0.43 10.46 -6.72
C ASN A 81 -0.33 11.59 -6.00
N ALA A 82 -0.22 11.67 -4.69
CA ALA A 82 -0.80 12.76 -3.92
C ALA A 82 -0.28 14.13 -4.38
N VAL A 83 1.05 14.32 -4.52
CA VAL A 83 1.62 15.60 -4.94
C VAL A 83 1.27 15.94 -6.38
N TYR A 84 1.44 15.00 -7.33
CA TYR A 84 1.26 15.30 -8.75
C TYR A 84 -0.19 15.38 -9.17
N HIS A 85 -1.02 14.48 -8.68
CA HIS A 85 -2.40 14.26 -9.13
C HIS A 85 -3.45 14.65 -8.09
N GLY A 86 -3.18 14.43 -6.78
CA GLY A 86 -4.11 14.72 -5.69
C GLY A 86 -4.18 16.21 -5.37
N ILE A 87 -3.07 16.79 -4.91
CA ILE A 87 -3.04 18.20 -4.47
C ILE A 87 -3.20 19.14 -5.65
N GLU A 88 -4.16 20.05 -5.56
CA GLU A 88 -4.42 21.11 -6.54
C GLU A 88 -3.41 22.27 -6.38
N PRO A 89 -3.16 23.05 -7.45
CA PRO A 89 -2.43 24.32 -7.35
C PRO A 89 -3.08 25.28 -6.34
N ALA A 90 -2.26 26.09 -5.65
CA ALA A 90 -2.70 26.97 -4.57
C ALA A 90 -3.87 27.91 -4.96
N GLY A 91 -3.90 28.39 -6.21
CA GLY A 91 -5.00 29.23 -6.73
C GLY A 91 -6.33 28.48 -6.77
N ILE A 92 -6.32 27.22 -7.23
CA ILE A 92 -7.51 26.37 -7.29
C ILE A 92 -7.99 26.04 -5.87
N ARG A 93 -7.09 25.66 -4.97
CA ARG A 93 -7.41 25.36 -3.58
C ARG A 93 -8.12 26.53 -2.89
N ARG A 94 -7.57 27.74 -3.05
CA ARG A 94 -8.19 28.97 -2.48
C ARG A 94 -9.60 29.22 -3.04
N SER A 95 -9.82 29.01 -4.34
CA SER A 95 -11.14 29.18 -4.94
C SER A 95 -12.17 28.15 -4.43
N GLN A 96 -11.70 27.02 -3.92
CA GLN A 96 -12.52 25.97 -3.31
C GLN A 96 -12.64 26.11 -1.77
N GLY A 97 -12.10 27.20 -1.19
CA GLY A 97 -12.12 27.41 0.26
C GLY A 97 -11.12 26.56 1.06
N LYS A 98 -10.16 25.91 0.36
CA LYS A 98 -9.09 25.14 0.98
C LYS A 98 -7.86 26.00 1.31
N PRO A 99 -7.02 25.61 2.30
CA PRO A 99 -5.71 26.23 2.50
C PRO A 99 -4.86 26.17 1.24
N ALA A 100 -4.01 27.17 0.99
CA ALA A 100 -3.14 27.22 -0.18
C ALA A 100 -2.19 26.02 -0.26
N ALA A 101 -1.63 25.62 0.89
CA ALA A 101 -0.81 24.44 1.00
C ALA A 101 -1.70 23.20 1.18
N GLY A 102 -1.47 22.17 0.36
CA GLY A 102 -2.08 20.87 0.55
C GLY A 102 -1.37 20.06 1.63
N THR A 103 -2.05 19.12 2.25
CA THR A 103 -1.49 18.28 3.29
C THR A 103 -1.56 16.82 2.89
N ILE A 104 -0.44 16.12 3.09
CA ILE A 104 -0.36 14.67 2.98
C ILE A 104 -0.09 14.13 4.37
N TYR A 105 -0.92 13.21 4.82
CA TYR A 105 -0.77 12.51 6.11
C TYR A 105 -0.19 11.13 5.86
N LEU A 106 0.83 10.77 6.63
CA LEU A 106 1.44 9.45 6.64
C LEU A 106 1.36 8.91 8.06
N HIS A 107 0.52 7.92 8.27
CA HIS A 107 0.25 7.35 9.57
C HIS A 107 0.61 5.88 9.62
N ALA A 108 1.16 5.42 10.76
CA ALA A 108 1.37 4.01 11.03
C ALA A 108 0.89 3.65 12.44
N ALA A 109 0.26 2.49 12.59
CA ALA A 109 -0.19 1.99 13.88
C ALA A 109 -0.22 0.46 13.90
N HIS A 110 -0.02 -0.12 15.10
CA HIS A 110 -0.34 -1.53 15.32
C HIS A 110 -1.84 -1.73 15.42
N ARG A 111 -2.36 -2.77 14.77
CA ARG A 111 -3.75 -3.18 14.86
C ARG A 111 -3.85 -4.69 15.05
N GLY A 112 -3.89 -5.12 16.31
CA GLY A 112 -3.80 -6.54 16.64
C GLY A 112 -2.45 -7.13 16.21
N ASN A 113 -2.47 -8.15 15.35
CA ASN A 113 -1.28 -8.80 14.81
C ASN A 113 -0.84 -8.24 13.44
N SER A 114 -1.26 -7.02 13.12
CA SER A 114 -0.99 -6.35 11.86
C SER A 114 -0.49 -4.93 12.08
N VAL A 115 0.20 -4.39 11.09
CA VAL A 115 0.50 -2.97 10.99
C VAL A 115 -0.42 -2.34 9.96
N LEU A 116 -1.05 -1.25 10.35
CA LEU A 116 -1.81 -0.36 9.49
C LEU A 116 -0.89 0.79 9.05
N ILE A 117 -0.83 1.04 7.75
CA ILE A 117 -0.14 2.21 7.19
C ILE A 117 -1.12 2.96 6.31
N GLU A 118 -1.29 4.24 6.58
CA GLU A 118 -2.21 5.11 5.85
C GLU A 118 -1.43 6.22 5.15
N VAL A 119 -1.82 6.50 3.91
CA VAL A 119 -1.40 7.67 3.13
C VAL A 119 -2.65 8.40 2.70
N GLU A 120 -2.84 9.61 3.21
CA GLU A 120 -4.03 10.42 2.95
C GLU A 120 -3.61 11.79 2.43
N ASP A 121 -4.32 12.32 1.44
CA ASP A 121 -4.17 13.68 0.96
C ASP A 121 -5.50 14.45 1.03
N ASP A 122 -5.44 15.76 1.23
CA ASP A 122 -6.57 16.67 1.23
C ASP A 122 -6.82 17.32 -0.15
N GLY A 123 -6.42 16.62 -1.22
CA GLY A 123 -6.48 17.09 -2.59
C GLY A 123 -7.86 16.99 -3.23
N ALA A 124 -7.87 16.89 -4.57
CA ALA A 124 -9.08 16.86 -5.38
C ALA A 124 -9.88 15.56 -5.25
N GLY A 125 -9.31 14.50 -4.67
CA GLY A 125 -9.90 13.19 -4.68
C GLY A 125 -9.88 12.52 -6.06
N LEU A 126 -10.46 11.34 -6.15
CA LEU A 126 -10.56 10.57 -7.39
C LEU A 126 -11.84 10.95 -8.16
N ASP A 127 -11.68 11.21 -9.44
CA ASP A 127 -12.81 11.50 -10.33
C ASP A 127 -13.46 10.20 -10.81
N ILE A 128 -14.51 9.79 -10.10
CA ILE A 128 -15.26 8.56 -10.38
C ILE A 128 -15.79 8.51 -11.80
N VAL A 129 -16.23 9.66 -12.34
CA VAL A 129 -16.77 9.75 -13.70
C VAL A 129 -15.67 9.41 -14.73
N LYS A 130 -14.46 9.96 -14.54
CA LYS A 130 -13.31 9.65 -15.41
C LYS A 130 -12.86 8.21 -15.27
N ILE A 131 -12.81 7.67 -14.05
CA ILE A 131 -12.44 6.28 -13.82
C ILE A 131 -13.42 5.36 -14.53
N LYS A 132 -14.72 5.59 -14.37
CA LYS A 132 -15.81 4.84 -15.00
C LYS A 132 -15.71 4.87 -16.52
N ALA A 133 -15.62 6.08 -17.10
CA ALA A 133 -15.49 6.27 -18.54
C ALA A 133 -14.28 5.52 -19.11
N LYS A 134 -13.14 5.56 -18.39
CA LYS A 134 -11.93 4.84 -18.79
C LYS A 134 -12.07 3.33 -18.69
N ALA A 135 -12.71 2.82 -17.63
CA ALA A 135 -12.97 1.39 -17.48
C ALA A 135 -13.83 0.85 -18.64
N VAL A 136 -14.86 1.58 -19.01
CA VAL A 136 -15.70 1.24 -20.19
C VAL A 136 -14.89 1.31 -21.49
N LYS A 137 -14.10 2.35 -21.70
CA LYS A 137 -13.24 2.52 -22.88
C LYS A 137 -12.23 1.38 -23.05
N LEU A 138 -11.70 0.87 -21.93
CA LEU A 138 -10.76 -0.26 -21.92
C LEU A 138 -11.45 -1.63 -22.00
N GLY A 139 -12.78 -1.69 -22.04
CA GLY A 139 -13.55 -2.93 -22.07
C GLY A 139 -13.51 -3.74 -20.76
N LEU A 140 -13.10 -3.12 -19.65
CA LEU A 140 -13.04 -3.76 -18.35
C LEU A 140 -14.42 -3.99 -17.73
N VAL A 141 -15.39 -3.16 -18.13
CA VAL A 141 -16.78 -3.23 -17.71
C VAL A 141 -17.68 -2.69 -18.83
N ARG A 142 -18.87 -3.23 -18.98
CA ARG A 142 -19.88 -2.71 -19.89
C ARG A 142 -20.50 -1.44 -19.32
N ALA A 143 -20.92 -0.49 -20.17
CA ALA A 143 -21.47 0.78 -19.77
C ALA A 143 -22.71 0.63 -18.86
N ASP A 144 -23.64 -0.26 -19.22
CA ASP A 144 -24.85 -0.55 -18.44
C ASP A 144 -24.55 -1.11 -17.04
N VAL A 145 -23.51 -1.94 -16.92
CA VAL A 145 -23.06 -2.49 -15.64
C VAL A 145 -22.31 -1.41 -14.83
N ALA A 146 -21.45 -0.63 -15.49
CA ALA A 146 -20.70 0.44 -14.83
C ALA A 146 -21.63 1.50 -14.21
N ASP A 147 -22.82 1.72 -14.76
CA ASP A 147 -23.82 2.66 -14.22
C ASP A 147 -24.48 2.14 -12.94
N SER A 148 -24.50 0.85 -12.72
CA SER A 148 -25.06 0.20 -11.53
C SER A 148 -24.05 -0.09 -10.43
N LEU A 149 -22.73 0.02 -10.71
CA LEU A 149 -21.69 -0.24 -9.73
C LEU A 149 -21.62 0.87 -8.68
N PRO A 150 -21.43 0.53 -7.40
CA PRO A 150 -21.13 1.51 -6.38
C PRO A 150 -19.76 2.15 -6.61
N GLU A 151 -19.56 3.39 -6.16
CA GLU A 151 -18.30 4.13 -6.34
C GLU A 151 -17.10 3.36 -5.77
N SER A 152 -17.28 2.66 -4.65
CA SER A 152 -16.25 1.82 -4.04
C SER A 152 -15.74 0.70 -4.94
N GLU A 153 -16.56 0.18 -5.85
CA GLU A 153 -16.13 -0.82 -6.84
C GLU A 153 -15.48 -0.15 -8.06
N ILE A 154 -15.98 1.02 -8.46
CA ILE A 154 -15.40 1.79 -9.56
C ILE A 154 -13.98 2.23 -9.23
N ILE A 155 -13.75 2.69 -8.00
CA ILE A 155 -12.42 3.11 -7.53
C ILE A 155 -11.41 1.96 -7.65
N LYS A 156 -11.80 0.72 -7.43
CA LYS A 156 -10.89 -0.44 -7.52
C LYS A 156 -10.26 -0.66 -8.90
N PHE A 157 -10.84 -0.11 -9.95
CA PHE A 157 -10.25 -0.19 -11.30
C PHE A 157 -8.86 0.47 -11.38
N ILE A 158 -8.54 1.43 -10.50
CA ILE A 158 -7.20 2.04 -10.47
C ILE A 158 -6.08 1.04 -10.22
N PHE A 159 -6.39 -0.11 -9.60
CA PHE A 159 -5.44 -1.17 -9.32
C PHE A 159 -5.28 -2.19 -10.47
N LEU A 160 -6.02 -2.04 -11.56
CA LEU A 160 -5.87 -2.94 -12.70
C LEU A 160 -4.63 -2.59 -13.53
N PRO A 161 -3.94 -3.61 -14.08
CA PRO A 161 -2.76 -3.39 -14.89
C PRO A 161 -3.02 -2.43 -16.07
N GLY A 162 -2.14 -1.43 -16.24
CA GLY A 162 -2.27 -0.45 -17.31
C GLY A 162 -3.38 0.58 -17.13
N PHE A 163 -4.07 0.58 -15.98
CA PHE A 163 -5.07 1.59 -15.66
C PHE A 163 -4.40 2.83 -15.08
N SER A 164 -4.23 3.90 -15.89
CA SER A 164 -3.78 5.22 -15.44
C SER A 164 -4.75 6.27 -15.95
N THR A 165 -5.27 7.11 -15.09
CA THR A 165 -6.16 8.23 -15.50
C THR A 165 -5.42 9.41 -16.10
N ALA A 166 -4.09 9.42 -16.04
CA ALA A 166 -3.27 10.46 -16.67
C ALA A 166 -3.32 10.33 -18.21
N GLU A 167 -3.64 11.42 -18.91
CA GLU A 167 -3.70 11.48 -20.38
C GLU A 167 -2.33 11.50 -21.05
N ALA A 168 -1.28 11.83 -20.32
CA ALA A 168 0.08 11.83 -20.79
C ALA A 168 0.96 10.90 -19.95
N VAL A 169 1.56 9.93 -20.59
CA VAL A 169 2.74 9.24 -20.08
C VAL A 169 3.90 10.23 -20.23
N GLY A 170 4.01 11.18 -19.30
CA GLY A 170 5.17 12.07 -19.26
C GLY A 170 6.41 11.25 -18.98
N ASP A 171 7.52 11.56 -19.67
CA ASP A 171 8.86 10.93 -19.54
C ASP A 171 9.44 10.89 -18.10
N GLN A 172 8.74 11.47 -17.13
CA GLN A 172 9.13 11.51 -15.72
C GLN A 172 8.57 10.34 -14.87
N ALA A 173 7.72 9.48 -15.43
CA ALA A 173 7.27 8.23 -14.79
C ALA A 173 8.34 7.14 -14.95
N GLY A 174 9.55 7.42 -14.47
CA GLY A 174 10.65 6.46 -14.46
C GLY A 174 10.21 5.12 -13.87
N ARG A 175 10.24 4.07 -14.70
CA ARG A 175 10.00 2.67 -14.41
C ARG A 175 8.55 2.17 -14.36
N GLY A 176 7.56 2.81 -15.00
CA GLY A 176 6.25 2.16 -15.20
C GLY A 176 5.55 1.64 -13.92
N VAL A 177 5.77 2.30 -12.77
CA VAL A 177 5.14 1.91 -11.51
C VAL A 177 3.74 2.50 -11.49
N GLY A 178 2.74 1.64 -11.65
CA GLY A 178 1.33 1.98 -11.51
C GLY A 178 0.78 1.55 -10.14
N MET A 179 -0.49 1.84 -9.89
CA MET A 179 -1.17 1.39 -8.68
C MET A 179 -1.31 -0.15 -8.62
N ASP A 180 -1.30 -0.82 -9.76
CA ASP A 180 -1.24 -2.28 -9.89
C ASP A 180 0.05 -2.86 -9.30
N VAL A 181 1.19 -2.18 -9.50
CA VAL A 181 2.48 -2.58 -8.92
C VAL A 181 2.45 -2.39 -7.42
N VAL A 182 1.91 -1.26 -6.92
CA VAL A 182 1.74 -1.01 -5.48
C VAL A 182 0.92 -2.14 -4.86
N LYS A 183 -0.25 -2.44 -5.42
CA LYS A 183 -1.11 -3.52 -4.94
C LYS A 183 -0.38 -4.86 -4.92
N ARG A 184 0.29 -5.22 -6.01
CA ARG A 184 1.05 -6.48 -6.12
C ARG A 184 2.13 -6.59 -5.04
N VAL A 185 2.90 -5.51 -4.79
CA VAL A 185 3.93 -5.52 -3.75
C VAL A 185 3.32 -5.77 -2.38
N ILE A 186 2.21 -5.11 -2.05
CA ILE A 186 1.48 -5.32 -0.79
C ILE A 186 0.98 -6.76 -0.69
N GLU A 187 0.39 -7.32 -1.74
CA GLU A 187 -0.10 -8.70 -1.78
C GLU A 187 1.03 -9.73 -1.64
N THR A 188 2.23 -9.48 -2.20
CA THR A 188 3.39 -10.38 -2.00
C THR A 188 3.88 -10.44 -0.55
N MET A 189 3.48 -9.47 0.27
CA MET A 189 3.72 -9.44 1.71
C MET A 189 2.54 -10.00 2.51
N ASN A 190 1.57 -10.66 1.85
CA ASN A 190 0.31 -11.11 2.44
C ASN A 190 -0.51 -9.98 3.10
N GLY A 191 -0.34 -8.77 2.60
CA GLY A 191 -1.13 -7.60 2.96
C GLY A 191 -2.26 -7.35 1.97
N HIS A 192 -3.09 -6.37 2.28
CA HIS A 192 -4.07 -5.82 1.35
C HIS A 192 -4.06 -4.30 1.40
N ILE A 193 -4.50 -3.68 0.32
CA ILE A 193 -4.60 -2.23 0.19
C ILE A 193 -6.06 -1.87 -0.13
N GLU A 194 -6.55 -0.87 0.59
CA GLU A 194 -7.86 -0.27 0.41
C GLU A 194 -7.70 1.18 -0.02
N VAL A 195 -8.74 1.72 -0.66
CA VAL A 195 -8.77 3.12 -1.07
C VAL A 195 -10.15 3.70 -0.80
N GLU A 196 -10.14 4.84 -0.17
CA GLU A 196 -11.31 5.68 0.05
C GLU A 196 -11.04 7.05 -0.56
N SER A 197 -12.00 7.60 -1.26
CA SER A 197 -11.85 8.93 -1.86
C SER A 197 -13.17 9.64 -1.97
N VAL A 198 -13.15 10.93 -1.65
CA VAL A 198 -14.30 11.81 -1.84
C VAL A 198 -13.86 12.96 -2.74
N TYR A 199 -14.56 13.12 -3.86
CA TYR A 199 -14.24 14.17 -4.82
C TYR A 199 -14.30 15.56 -4.15
N GLY A 200 -13.26 16.33 -4.33
CA GLY A 200 -13.08 17.64 -3.69
C GLY A 200 -12.52 17.59 -2.27
N GLN A 201 -12.41 16.42 -1.62
CA GLN A 201 -11.92 16.31 -0.23
C GLN A 201 -10.58 15.61 -0.10
N GLY A 202 -10.27 14.67 -1.01
CA GLY A 202 -8.98 13.97 -1.03
C GLY A 202 -9.10 12.46 -1.20
N THR A 203 -7.97 11.79 -1.04
CA THR A 203 -7.86 10.33 -1.19
C THR A 203 -7.06 9.74 -0.03
N LYS A 204 -7.53 8.61 0.49
CA LYS A 204 -6.89 7.83 1.55
C LYS A 204 -6.62 6.41 1.06
N PHE A 205 -5.37 6.00 1.13
CA PHE A 205 -4.94 4.62 0.93
C PHE A 205 -4.61 3.99 2.29
N THR A 206 -5.18 2.84 2.57
CA THR A 206 -4.96 2.07 3.80
C THR A 206 -4.34 0.73 3.45
N MET A 207 -3.14 0.48 3.97
CA MET A 207 -2.42 -0.78 3.78
C MET A 207 -2.43 -1.56 5.09
N HIS A 208 -2.92 -2.79 5.03
CA HIS A 208 -2.89 -3.74 6.13
C HIS A 208 -1.78 -4.76 5.87
N LEU A 209 -0.81 -4.82 6.75
CA LEU A 209 0.37 -5.66 6.60
C LEU A 209 0.55 -6.54 7.82
N PRO A 210 1.01 -7.79 7.68
CA PRO A 210 1.40 -8.59 8.83
C PRO A 210 2.63 -7.98 9.49
N LEU A 211 2.76 -8.13 10.81
CA LEU A 211 3.91 -7.63 11.59
C LEU A 211 5.23 -8.20 11.10
N THR A 212 5.22 -9.45 10.65
CA THR A 212 6.41 -10.17 10.18
C THR A 212 6.15 -10.74 8.79
N LEU A 213 7.20 -10.90 7.99
CA LEU A 213 7.11 -11.71 6.78
C LEU A 213 6.73 -13.13 7.21
N LEU A 214 5.54 -13.57 6.82
CA LEU A 214 5.00 -14.87 7.21
C LEU A 214 5.95 -15.99 6.77
N ILE A 215 6.41 -16.78 7.75
CA ILE A 215 6.87 -18.12 7.47
C ILE A 215 5.60 -18.92 7.18
N ALA A 216 5.31 -19.14 5.90
CA ALA A 216 4.15 -19.93 5.51
C ALA A 216 4.35 -21.37 5.98
N THR A 217 3.41 -21.89 6.77
CA THR A 217 3.35 -23.31 7.03
C THR A 217 2.99 -24.01 5.73
N ALA A 218 3.88 -24.85 5.22
CA ALA A 218 3.71 -25.54 3.96
C ALA A 218 3.77 -27.05 4.15
N LEU A 219 2.96 -27.77 3.39
CA LEU A 219 3.06 -29.22 3.27
C LEU A 219 4.19 -29.53 2.30
N LEU A 220 5.24 -30.21 2.79
CA LEU A 220 6.32 -30.71 1.94
C LEU A 220 5.88 -32.01 1.30
N VAL A 221 5.69 -31.99 -0.01
CA VAL A 221 5.37 -33.18 -0.81
C VAL A 221 6.52 -33.55 -1.71
N ARG A 222 6.72 -34.84 -1.94
CA ARG A 222 7.71 -35.37 -2.87
C ARG A 222 7.01 -36.03 -4.05
N VAL A 223 7.34 -35.55 -5.26
CA VAL A 223 6.86 -36.15 -6.51
C VAL A 223 8.09 -36.67 -7.28
N GLY A 224 8.29 -37.95 -7.31
CA GLY A 224 9.50 -38.55 -7.88
C GLY A 224 10.75 -38.19 -7.07
N LYS A 225 11.69 -37.47 -7.69
CA LYS A 225 12.94 -37.00 -7.07
C LYS A 225 12.87 -35.54 -6.56
N GLU A 226 11.81 -34.82 -6.89
CA GLU A 226 11.64 -33.42 -6.56
C GLU A 226 10.78 -33.22 -5.32
N ARG A 227 11.05 -32.14 -4.56
CA ARG A 227 10.30 -31.73 -3.38
C ARG A 227 9.58 -30.41 -3.67
N TYR A 228 8.30 -30.35 -3.33
CA TYR A 228 7.47 -29.17 -3.45
C TYR A 228 6.95 -28.75 -2.08
N ALA A 229 6.91 -27.44 -1.83
CA ALA A 229 6.26 -26.85 -0.66
C ALA A 229 4.91 -26.28 -1.09
N ILE A 230 3.82 -26.89 -0.64
CA ILE A 230 2.44 -26.42 -0.90
C ILE A 230 1.99 -25.64 0.32
N PRO A 231 1.68 -24.33 0.21
CA PRO A 231 1.16 -23.56 1.34
C PRO A 231 -0.11 -24.21 1.90
N LEU A 232 -0.21 -24.37 3.22
CA LEU A 232 -1.38 -25.00 3.87
C LEU A 232 -2.72 -24.33 3.54
N PRO A 233 -2.82 -23.00 3.37
CA PRO A 233 -4.06 -22.36 2.94
C PRO A 233 -4.50 -22.73 1.52
N SER A 234 -3.65 -23.40 0.73
CA SER A 234 -3.94 -23.84 -0.64
C SER A 234 -4.34 -25.32 -0.71
N VAL A 235 -4.44 -26.00 0.42
CA VAL A 235 -4.84 -27.40 0.57
C VAL A 235 -6.19 -27.46 1.27
#